data_77076f456b8634bf454cbb7647b195b7
#
_entry.id   77076f456b8634bf454cbb7647b195b7
#
_cell.length_a   1.000
_cell.length_b   1.000
_cell.length_c   1.000
_cell.angle_alpha   90.00
_cell.angle_beta   90.00
_cell.angle_gamma   90.00
#
_symmetry.space_group_name_H-M   'P 1'
#
loop_
_entity.id
_entity.type
_entity.pdbx_description
1 polymer ?
#
loop_
_entity_poly.entity_id
_entity_poly.type
_entity_poly.pdbx_seq_one_letter_code
_entity_poly.pdbx_strand_id
1 'polypeptide(L)'
;MSKLNYIRILIISLVWINISCEDLLDKTPQDRLHPTVYFKTEEELKLFTNQFYNQLIPSAASVYNETADIIVPSTLMNEMTGQRVIPDDGGGWGFSALRDINFYLQHSNQCNDEAVRNKYDGVARFFRAFFYFDKVRRFGDVPWYDTALESTSPELYKPRDTREFVMQKIMEDLDFAITNLPAEKDPYRITKWTALALKSRVALFEGTFRKYHGLQDYEKYLDLCIAASETFMSTSGYTLYNEGKYPYRDLFASMDAKPEEIILGRDYNASLSVFHSVQNYENSSSMGKPGLNKKIVNSYLMSNGSRFTDKAGYQTMTFQEETQNRDPRLAQTIRTPGYKRIGGSSTEAPNLAFTMTGYHLIKYTLTPNYDGYNKSCNDMPIFRTAEIYLNFAEAKAERGTLSQGDLDKSIKLIRERAGMPNLRMDDANANPDPYLLSETTGYPHVQGANKGVILEIRRERTIELMMEGFRYWDLMRWKEGKLLEKELLGIYIPGAGIYDLDGDGKNDVCFYEGTKPSARVPLFLEIGKQIQLKEGNKGNIICHKQIEKKWNEDRDYLYPVPISERTLSNGVITQNPGWNDGLNFN
;
A
#
# COMPACT_ATOMS: atom_id res chain seq x y z
N MET A 1 -40.97 -53.93 -60.20
CA MET A 1 -41.18 -52.86 -59.19
C MET A 1 -41.27 -51.54 -59.94
N SER A 2 -42.39 -50.83 -59.81
CA SER A 2 -42.65 -49.62 -60.59
C SER A 2 -41.84 -48.41 -60.16
N LYS A 3 -41.50 -47.51 -61.06
CA LYS A 3 -40.82 -46.25 -60.78
C LYS A 3 -41.44 -45.43 -59.57
N LEU A 4 -42.71 -45.70 -59.33
CA LEU A 4 -43.45 -45.08 -58.18
C LEU A 4 -42.96 -45.53 -56.84
N ASN A 5 -42.43 -46.77 -56.67
CA ASN A 5 -41.91 -47.28 -55.43
C ASN A 5 -40.51 -46.67 -55.08
N TYR A 6 -39.70 -46.38 -56.11
CA TYR A 6 -38.42 -45.70 -55.91
C TYR A 6 -38.59 -44.23 -55.46
N ILE A 7 -39.60 -43.55 -56.05
CA ILE A 7 -39.93 -42.16 -55.63
C ILE A 7 -40.48 -42.11 -54.21
N ARG A 8 -41.31 -43.08 -53.79
CA ARG A 8 -41.79 -43.17 -52.38
C ARG A 8 -40.68 -43.47 -51.40
N ILE A 9 -39.74 -44.35 -51.72
CA ILE A 9 -38.57 -44.63 -50.88
C ILE A 9 -37.63 -43.42 -50.80
N LEU A 10 -37.45 -42.69 -51.89
CA LEU A 10 -36.64 -41.48 -51.93
C LEU A 10 -37.27 -40.35 -51.12
N ILE A 11 -38.58 -40.17 -51.18
CA ILE A 11 -39.31 -39.17 -50.38
C ILE A 11 -39.27 -39.53 -48.87
N ILE A 12 -39.42 -40.82 -48.50
CA ILE A 12 -39.33 -41.28 -47.13
C ILE A 12 -37.91 -41.11 -46.57
N SER A 13 -36.86 -41.38 -47.37
CA SER A 13 -35.48 -41.14 -46.95
C SER A 13 -35.13 -39.67 -46.82
N LEU A 14 -35.71 -38.75 -47.64
CA LEU A 14 -35.54 -37.30 -47.49
C LEU A 14 -36.24 -36.72 -46.27
N VAL A 15 -37.36 -37.28 -45.82
CA VAL A 15 -38.09 -36.86 -44.60
C VAL A 15 -37.32 -37.30 -43.33
N TRP A 16 -36.60 -38.42 -43.36
CA TRP A 16 -35.78 -38.86 -42.20
C TRP A 16 -34.46 -38.11 -42.04
N ILE A 17 -33.98 -37.40 -43.07
CA ILE A 17 -32.77 -36.57 -42.99
C ILE A 17 -33.04 -35.22 -42.29
N ASN A 18 -34.31 -34.78 -42.14
CA ASN A 18 -34.66 -33.53 -41.48
C ASN A 18 -35.02 -33.67 -39.97
N ILE A 19 -34.87 -34.84 -39.36
CA ILE A 19 -35.17 -35.04 -37.94
C ILE A 19 -33.87 -35.36 -37.16
N SER A 20 -32.75 -34.88 -37.62
CA SER A 20 -31.52 -35.09 -36.84
C SER A 20 -30.67 -33.84 -36.90
N CYS A 21 -30.30 -33.37 -35.73
CA CYS A 21 -29.26 -32.40 -35.42
C CYS A 21 -29.68 -30.98 -35.10
N GLU A 22 -30.67 -30.77 -34.25
CA GLU A 22 -30.65 -29.54 -33.44
C GLU A 22 -29.70 -29.67 -32.21
N ASP A 23 -29.57 -30.87 -31.63
CA ASP A 23 -28.72 -31.09 -30.42
C ASP A 23 -27.21 -31.30 -30.70
N LEU A 24 -26.79 -31.42 -31.99
CA LEU A 24 -25.38 -31.69 -32.32
C LEU A 24 -24.60 -30.42 -32.68
N LEU A 25 -25.29 -29.34 -33.02
CA LEU A 25 -24.69 -28.05 -33.37
C LEU A 25 -24.55 -27.07 -32.18
N ASP A 26 -25.25 -27.33 -31.10
CA ASP A 26 -25.20 -26.56 -29.86
C ASP A 26 -24.27 -27.18 -28.78
N LYS A 27 -23.22 -27.88 -29.18
CA LYS A 27 -22.16 -28.23 -28.24
C LYS A 27 -21.43 -26.97 -27.86
N THR A 28 -21.80 -26.42 -26.70
CA THR A 28 -21.01 -25.38 -26.04
C THR A 28 -19.56 -25.86 -25.92
N PRO A 29 -18.58 -25.03 -26.30
CA PRO A 29 -17.17 -25.36 -26.16
C PRO A 29 -16.91 -25.80 -24.70
N GLN A 30 -16.40 -27.03 -24.50
CA GLN A 30 -16.12 -27.59 -23.16
C GLN A 30 -14.90 -26.93 -22.50
N ASP A 31 -14.19 -26.08 -23.22
CA ASP A 31 -13.02 -25.32 -22.80
C ASP A 31 -13.35 -23.92 -22.25
N ARG A 32 -14.63 -23.52 -22.27
CA ARG A 32 -15.10 -22.24 -21.71
C ARG A 32 -16.25 -22.46 -20.75
N LEU A 33 -16.21 -21.72 -19.61
CA LEU A 33 -17.34 -21.65 -18.70
C LEU A 33 -18.56 -21.09 -19.44
N HIS A 34 -19.58 -21.94 -19.64
CA HIS A 34 -20.83 -21.47 -20.26
C HIS A 34 -21.77 -20.95 -19.16
N PRO A 35 -22.17 -19.67 -19.20
CA PRO A 35 -22.91 -19.05 -18.10
C PRO A 35 -24.20 -19.80 -17.73
N THR A 36 -24.91 -20.40 -18.68
CA THR A 36 -26.20 -21.06 -18.46
C THR A 36 -26.12 -22.34 -17.62
N VAL A 37 -24.95 -22.95 -17.49
CA VAL A 37 -24.76 -24.21 -16.75
C VAL A 37 -23.91 -24.05 -15.49
N TYR A 38 -23.27 -22.91 -15.31
CA TYR A 38 -22.42 -22.56 -14.19
C TYR A 38 -23.11 -21.52 -13.27
N PHE A 39 -22.59 -21.26 -12.09
CA PHE A 39 -23.11 -20.32 -11.07
C PHE A 39 -24.38 -20.78 -10.34
N LYS A 40 -24.63 -22.07 -10.23
CA LYS A 40 -25.83 -22.64 -9.59
C LYS A 40 -25.60 -23.05 -8.13
N THR A 41 -24.37 -23.36 -7.76
CA THR A 41 -23.99 -23.89 -6.45
C THR A 41 -23.03 -22.98 -5.71
N GLU A 42 -22.98 -23.10 -4.37
CA GLU A 42 -22.02 -22.36 -3.54
C GLU A 42 -20.57 -22.59 -3.98
N GLU A 43 -20.23 -23.85 -4.32
CA GLU A 43 -18.87 -24.18 -4.73
C GLU A 43 -18.47 -23.49 -6.03
N GLU A 44 -19.36 -23.41 -7.01
CA GLU A 44 -19.10 -22.69 -8.28
C GLU A 44 -18.92 -21.20 -8.05
N LEU A 45 -19.76 -20.56 -7.21
CA LEU A 45 -19.61 -19.15 -6.86
C LEU A 45 -18.28 -18.89 -6.14
N LYS A 46 -17.91 -19.75 -5.20
CA LYS A 46 -16.65 -19.70 -4.46
C LYS A 46 -15.45 -19.85 -5.38
N LEU A 47 -15.45 -20.86 -6.23
CA LEU A 47 -14.34 -21.12 -7.17
C LEU A 47 -14.14 -19.93 -8.12
N PHE A 48 -15.21 -19.36 -8.64
CA PHE A 48 -15.10 -18.21 -9.52
C PHE A 48 -14.60 -16.96 -8.79
N THR A 49 -15.12 -16.65 -7.61
CA THR A 49 -14.71 -15.47 -6.84
C THR A 49 -13.29 -15.59 -6.27
N ASN A 50 -12.72 -16.79 -6.12
CA ASN A 50 -11.34 -16.99 -5.68
C ASN A 50 -10.30 -16.34 -6.62
N GLN A 51 -10.58 -16.23 -7.93
CA GLN A 51 -9.65 -15.58 -8.86
C GLN A 51 -9.41 -14.11 -8.53
N PHE A 52 -10.41 -13.39 -7.95
CA PHE A 52 -10.30 -11.98 -7.62
C PHE A 52 -9.21 -11.70 -6.58
N TYR A 53 -8.98 -12.64 -5.65
CA TYR A 53 -7.89 -12.54 -4.67
C TYR A 53 -6.53 -12.48 -5.36
N ASN A 54 -6.28 -13.34 -6.34
CA ASN A 54 -5.01 -13.36 -7.07
C ASN A 54 -4.84 -12.16 -8.00
N GLN A 55 -5.94 -11.66 -8.58
CA GLN A 55 -5.91 -10.53 -9.50
C GLN A 55 -5.73 -9.19 -8.79
N LEU A 56 -6.30 -9.00 -7.61
CA LEU A 56 -6.48 -7.69 -6.99
C LEU A 56 -5.79 -7.50 -5.65
N ILE A 57 -5.59 -8.56 -4.83
CA ILE A 57 -4.85 -8.41 -3.58
C ILE A 57 -3.37 -8.16 -3.89
N PRO A 58 -2.77 -7.05 -3.40
CA PRO A 58 -1.39 -6.71 -3.65
C PRO A 58 -0.43 -7.83 -3.23
N SER A 59 0.60 -8.08 -4.02
CA SER A 59 1.69 -8.97 -3.65
C SER A 59 2.69 -8.25 -2.73
N ALA A 60 3.62 -9.00 -2.15
CA ALA A 60 4.72 -8.44 -1.36
C ALA A 60 5.60 -7.43 -2.13
N ALA A 61 5.49 -7.39 -3.46
CA ALA A 61 6.14 -6.38 -4.29
C ALA A 61 5.72 -4.95 -3.92
N SER A 62 4.52 -4.75 -3.36
CA SER A 62 4.08 -3.45 -2.84
C SER A 62 5.00 -2.89 -1.76
N VAL A 63 5.66 -3.75 -0.96
CA VAL A 63 6.60 -3.35 0.09
C VAL A 63 7.90 -2.80 -0.50
N TYR A 64 8.55 -3.54 -1.40
CA TYR A 64 9.82 -3.08 -1.98
C TYR A 64 9.67 -2.12 -3.15
N ASN A 65 8.45 -1.93 -3.65
CA ASN A 65 8.11 -0.85 -4.58
C ASN A 65 7.58 0.40 -3.86
N GLU A 66 7.37 0.35 -2.54
CA GLU A 66 7.03 1.53 -1.75
C GLU A 66 8.25 2.43 -1.59
N THR A 67 8.49 3.25 -2.59
CA THR A 67 9.49 4.31 -2.53
C THR A 67 8.79 5.66 -2.46
N ALA A 68 9.13 6.44 -1.46
CA ALA A 68 8.62 7.78 -1.24
C ALA A 68 9.70 8.59 -0.51
N ASP A 69 9.31 9.61 0.20
CA ASP A 69 10.22 10.48 0.94
C ASP A 69 10.84 9.85 2.20
N ILE A 70 10.40 8.66 2.61
CA ILE A 70 10.84 7.99 3.86
C ILE A 70 11.76 6.79 3.63
N ILE A 71 11.68 6.12 2.48
CA ILE A 71 12.56 5.00 2.11
C ILE A 71 13.39 5.41 0.90
N VAL A 72 14.70 5.21 1.01
CA VAL A 72 15.67 5.59 -0.01
C VAL A 72 16.28 4.33 -0.63
N PRO A 73 15.82 3.90 -1.80
CA PRO A 73 16.42 2.81 -2.56
C PRO A 73 17.57 3.29 -3.45
N SER A 74 18.29 2.36 -4.07
CA SER A 74 19.35 2.66 -5.04
C SER A 74 18.83 3.28 -6.36
N THR A 75 17.55 3.14 -6.66
CA THR A 75 16.91 3.73 -7.84
C THR A 75 15.65 4.47 -7.40
N LEU A 76 15.55 5.75 -7.75
CA LEU A 76 14.37 6.55 -7.44
C LEU A 76 13.23 6.26 -8.41
N MET A 77 12.00 6.33 -7.91
CA MET A 77 10.79 6.26 -8.74
C MET A 77 10.64 7.50 -9.62
N ASN A 78 9.99 7.36 -10.76
CA ASN A 78 9.77 8.45 -11.72
C ASN A 78 8.95 9.61 -11.12
N GLU A 79 8.11 9.34 -10.15
CA GLU A 79 7.34 10.32 -9.40
C GLU A 79 8.23 11.33 -8.66
N MET A 80 9.41 10.92 -8.21
CA MET A 80 10.36 11.81 -7.53
C MET A 80 11.23 12.60 -8.51
N THR A 81 11.55 12.01 -9.67
CA THR A 81 12.48 12.60 -10.64
C THR A 81 11.81 13.52 -11.66
N GLY A 82 10.47 13.59 -11.63
CA GLY A 82 9.68 14.31 -12.65
C GLY A 82 9.70 13.64 -14.02
N GLN A 83 10.20 12.42 -14.12
CA GLN A 83 10.36 11.67 -15.38
C GLN A 83 9.15 10.76 -15.70
N ARG A 84 8.02 10.98 -15.03
CA ARG A 84 6.79 10.31 -15.43
C ARG A 84 6.42 10.71 -16.85
N VAL A 85 6.19 9.72 -17.71
CA VAL A 85 5.73 9.89 -19.08
C VAL A 85 4.30 9.40 -19.21
N ILE A 86 3.60 9.87 -20.22
CA ILE A 86 2.30 9.31 -20.62
C ILE A 86 2.58 7.96 -21.28
N PRO A 87 2.08 6.84 -20.77
CA PRO A 87 2.33 5.53 -21.36
C PRO A 87 1.54 5.37 -22.67
N ASP A 88 2.08 4.59 -23.60
CA ASP A 88 1.36 4.23 -24.82
C ASP A 88 0.12 3.42 -24.48
N ASP A 89 0.25 2.43 -23.59
CA ASP A 89 -0.82 1.58 -23.08
C ASP A 89 -0.60 1.26 -21.57
N GLY A 90 -1.52 0.54 -20.96
CA GLY A 90 -1.42 0.07 -19.58
C GLY A 90 -1.41 1.17 -18.54
N GLY A 91 -0.26 1.50 -17.95
CA GLY A 91 -0.11 2.58 -16.94
C GLY A 91 -1.02 2.46 -15.70
N GLY A 92 -1.62 1.29 -15.48
CA GLY A 92 -2.61 1.05 -14.44
C GLY A 92 -4.06 1.30 -14.88
N TRP A 93 -4.33 1.61 -16.16
CA TRP A 93 -5.69 1.87 -16.68
C TRP A 93 -6.50 0.60 -16.96
N GLY A 94 -5.89 -0.58 -17.15
CA GLY A 94 -6.57 -1.82 -17.54
C GLY A 94 -7.80 -2.20 -16.69
N PHE A 95 -8.83 -2.81 -17.34
CA PHE A 95 -10.14 -3.13 -16.75
C PHE A 95 -10.49 -4.62 -16.79
N SER A 96 -9.54 -5.51 -17.10
CA SER A 96 -9.78 -6.95 -17.24
C SER A 96 -10.36 -7.60 -15.97
N ALA A 97 -9.79 -7.30 -14.80
CA ALA A 97 -10.31 -7.82 -13.53
C ALA A 97 -11.74 -7.34 -13.24
N LEU A 98 -12.07 -6.10 -13.61
CA LEU A 98 -13.43 -5.58 -13.49
C LEU A 98 -14.42 -6.32 -14.40
N ARG A 99 -13.99 -6.67 -15.64
CA ARG A 99 -14.82 -7.45 -16.55
C ARG A 99 -15.20 -8.81 -15.94
N ASP A 100 -14.24 -9.48 -15.31
CA ASP A 100 -14.49 -10.77 -14.64
C ASP A 100 -15.44 -10.61 -13.43
N ILE A 101 -15.30 -9.54 -12.66
CA ILE A 101 -16.20 -9.23 -11.54
C ILE A 101 -17.63 -8.97 -12.06
N ASN A 102 -17.77 -8.13 -13.10
CA ASN A 102 -19.08 -7.81 -13.65
C ASN A 102 -19.70 -9.03 -14.33
N PHE A 103 -18.91 -9.87 -15.01
CA PHE A 103 -19.39 -11.14 -15.57
C PHE A 103 -19.96 -12.04 -14.48
N TYR A 104 -19.29 -12.18 -13.34
CA TYR A 104 -19.80 -12.89 -12.18
C TYR A 104 -21.14 -12.30 -11.71
N LEU A 105 -21.20 -10.99 -11.45
CA LEU A 105 -22.39 -10.32 -10.93
C LEU A 105 -23.59 -10.40 -11.87
N GLN A 106 -23.39 -10.47 -13.19
CA GLN A 106 -24.47 -10.66 -14.16
C GLN A 106 -25.05 -12.09 -14.14
N HIS A 107 -24.29 -13.09 -13.69
CA HIS A 107 -24.69 -14.49 -13.75
C HIS A 107 -24.92 -15.15 -12.39
N SER A 108 -24.56 -14.51 -11.27
CA SER A 108 -24.74 -15.03 -9.91
C SER A 108 -26.21 -15.32 -9.56
N ASN A 109 -27.15 -14.65 -10.24
CA ASN A 109 -28.59 -14.84 -10.08
C ASN A 109 -29.07 -16.25 -10.46
N GLN A 110 -28.24 -17.08 -11.10
CA GLN A 110 -28.55 -18.49 -11.37
C GLN A 110 -28.45 -19.36 -10.09
N CYS A 111 -27.79 -18.90 -9.05
CA CYS A 111 -27.85 -19.51 -7.72
C CYS A 111 -29.19 -19.16 -7.05
N ASN A 112 -30.03 -20.18 -6.84
CA ASN A 112 -31.36 -20.00 -6.23
C ASN A 112 -31.28 -19.71 -4.72
N ASP A 113 -30.19 -20.10 -4.04
CA ASP A 113 -29.98 -19.77 -2.64
C ASP A 113 -29.54 -18.29 -2.52
N GLU A 114 -30.46 -17.46 -2.09
CA GLU A 114 -30.26 -16.02 -1.99
C GLU A 114 -29.18 -15.67 -0.94
N ALA A 115 -29.10 -16.38 0.17
CA ALA A 115 -28.12 -16.10 1.21
C ALA A 115 -26.69 -16.42 0.72
N VAL A 116 -26.53 -17.56 0.04
CA VAL A 116 -25.28 -17.94 -0.61
C VAL A 116 -24.90 -16.93 -1.71
N ARG A 117 -25.84 -16.59 -2.58
CA ARG A 117 -25.61 -15.61 -3.64
C ARG A 117 -25.16 -14.27 -3.06
N ASN A 118 -25.90 -13.71 -2.11
CA ASN A 118 -25.58 -12.41 -1.50
C ASN A 118 -24.22 -12.40 -0.82
N LYS A 119 -23.80 -13.52 -0.19
CA LYS A 119 -22.44 -13.68 0.38
C LYS A 119 -21.35 -13.51 -0.69
N TYR A 120 -21.46 -14.22 -1.82
CA TYR A 120 -20.43 -14.16 -2.86
C TYR A 120 -20.55 -12.91 -3.74
N ASP A 121 -21.75 -12.36 -3.91
CA ASP A 121 -21.94 -11.01 -4.49
C ASP A 121 -21.29 -9.95 -3.60
N GLY A 122 -21.32 -10.11 -2.28
CA GLY A 122 -20.59 -9.28 -1.33
C GLY A 122 -19.08 -9.32 -1.56
N VAL A 123 -18.51 -10.51 -1.83
CA VAL A 123 -17.09 -10.65 -2.20
C VAL A 123 -16.79 -9.94 -3.52
N ALA A 124 -17.61 -10.13 -4.54
CA ALA A 124 -17.43 -9.52 -5.86
C ALA A 124 -17.53 -7.97 -5.79
N ARG A 125 -18.52 -7.44 -5.06
CA ARG A 125 -18.70 -6.00 -4.86
C ARG A 125 -17.57 -5.39 -4.03
N PHE A 126 -17.06 -6.10 -3.01
CA PHE A 126 -15.84 -5.67 -2.31
C PHE A 126 -14.69 -5.48 -3.29
N PHE A 127 -14.43 -6.46 -4.17
CA PHE A 127 -13.35 -6.37 -5.15
C PHE A 127 -13.61 -5.30 -6.22
N ARG A 128 -14.85 -5.03 -6.59
CA ARG A 128 -15.19 -3.92 -7.50
C ARG A 128 -14.90 -2.57 -6.84
N ALA A 129 -15.27 -2.40 -5.59
CA ALA A 129 -14.94 -1.21 -4.80
C ALA A 129 -13.43 -1.03 -4.64
N PHE A 130 -12.70 -2.11 -4.34
CA PHE A 130 -11.24 -2.11 -4.22
C PHE A 130 -10.55 -1.72 -5.55
N PHE A 131 -11.02 -2.28 -6.67
CA PHE A 131 -10.56 -1.95 -8.01
C PHE A 131 -10.79 -0.47 -8.34
N TYR A 132 -12.01 0.02 -8.16
CA TYR A 132 -12.33 1.41 -8.49
C TYR A 132 -11.66 2.41 -7.56
N PHE A 133 -11.42 2.08 -6.32
CA PHE A 133 -10.64 2.93 -5.42
C PHE A 133 -9.22 3.13 -5.97
N ASP A 134 -8.55 2.07 -6.46
CA ASP A 134 -7.24 2.23 -7.10
C ASP A 134 -7.30 3.14 -8.34
N LYS A 135 -8.33 2.99 -9.17
CA LYS A 135 -8.52 3.85 -10.34
C LYS A 135 -8.75 5.31 -9.97
N VAL A 136 -9.64 5.59 -9.03
CA VAL A 136 -9.98 6.97 -8.61
C VAL A 136 -8.78 7.68 -7.98
N ARG A 137 -8.03 7.00 -7.09
CA ARG A 137 -6.86 7.63 -6.47
C ARG A 137 -5.74 7.92 -7.47
N ARG A 138 -5.65 7.15 -8.57
CA ARG A 138 -4.66 7.35 -9.64
C ARG A 138 -5.10 8.38 -10.67
N PHE A 139 -6.33 8.29 -11.17
CA PHE A 139 -6.77 9.01 -12.36
C PHE A 139 -7.85 10.07 -12.09
N GLY A 140 -8.42 10.13 -10.90
CA GLY A 140 -9.56 10.98 -10.61
C GLY A 140 -10.84 10.43 -11.26
N ASP A 141 -11.32 11.09 -12.30
CA ASP A 141 -12.47 10.63 -13.08
C ASP A 141 -12.11 9.38 -13.89
N VAL A 142 -12.99 8.37 -13.87
CA VAL A 142 -12.83 7.11 -14.63
C VAL A 142 -14.18 6.59 -15.08
N PRO A 143 -14.28 5.85 -16.19
CA PRO A 143 -15.56 5.28 -16.60
C PRO A 143 -16.00 4.19 -15.62
N TRP A 144 -17.23 4.27 -15.13
CA TRP A 144 -17.86 3.24 -14.32
C TRP A 144 -18.55 2.21 -15.21
N TYR A 145 -18.15 0.96 -15.10
CA TYR A 145 -18.80 -0.16 -15.78
C TYR A 145 -19.33 -1.13 -14.72
N ASP A 146 -20.62 -1.48 -14.82
CA ASP A 146 -21.30 -2.45 -13.96
C ASP A 146 -21.75 -3.70 -14.72
N THR A 147 -21.38 -3.79 -15.98
CA THR A 147 -21.63 -4.93 -16.87
C THR A 147 -20.33 -5.43 -17.50
N ALA A 148 -20.28 -6.71 -17.86
CA ALA A 148 -19.18 -7.28 -18.63
C ALA A 148 -19.29 -6.85 -20.09
N LEU A 149 -18.44 -5.91 -20.50
CA LEU A 149 -18.43 -5.40 -21.87
C LEU A 149 -17.65 -6.32 -22.81
N GLU A 150 -18.14 -6.49 -24.02
CA GLU A 150 -17.46 -7.14 -25.11
C GLU A 150 -16.60 -6.12 -25.91
N SER A 151 -15.62 -6.60 -26.68
CA SER A 151 -14.72 -5.73 -27.45
C SER A 151 -15.43 -4.83 -28.47
N THR A 152 -16.67 -5.13 -28.81
CA THR A 152 -17.52 -4.37 -29.72
C THR A 152 -18.55 -3.49 -29.01
N SER A 153 -18.57 -3.51 -27.69
CA SER A 153 -19.55 -2.71 -26.90
C SER A 153 -19.24 -1.22 -27.04
N PRO A 154 -20.20 -0.41 -27.49
CA PRO A 154 -19.99 1.04 -27.67
C PRO A 154 -19.69 1.76 -26.33
N GLU A 155 -20.15 1.21 -25.22
CA GLU A 155 -19.93 1.74 -23.87
C GLU A 155 -18.46 1.74 -23.45
N LEU A 156 -17.59 0.97 -24.13
CA LEU A 156 -16.14 1.00 -23.87
C LEU A 156 -15.54 2.40 -24.04
N TYR A 157 -16.14 3.20 -24.92
CA TYR A 157 -15.64 4.52 -25.28
C TYR A 157 -16.50 5.65 -24.73
N LYS A 158 -17.27 5.42 -23.66
CA LYS A 158 -18.01 6.50 -23.00
C LYS A 158 -17.05 7.47 -22.31
N PRO A 159 -17.50 8.73 -22.06
CA PRO A 159 -16.75 9.67 -21.22
C PRO A 159 -16.42 9.10 -19.83
N ARG A 160 -15.39 9.61 -19.21
CA ARG A 160 -15.10 9.31 -17.81
C ARG A 160 -16.26 9.83 -16.95
N ASP A 161 -16.73 9.00 -16.05
CA ASP A 161 -17.66 9.41 -15.00
C ASP A 161 -16.89 10.21 -13.95
N THR A 162 -17.57 11.16 -13.31
CA THR A 162 -16.96 12.03 -12.31
C THR A 162 -16.48 11.22 -11.09
N ARG A 163 -15.41 11.68 -10.47
CA ARG A 163 -14.90 11.15 -9.20
C ARG A 163 -16.01 10.99 -8.16
N GLU A 164 -16.92 11.99 -8.04
CA GLU A 164 -18.03 11.94 -7.11
C GLU A 164 -18.96 10.76 -7.37
N PHE A 165 -19.37 10.56 -8.63
CA PHE A 165 -20.23 9.44 -9.01
C PHE A 165 -19.59 8.09 -8.73
N VAL A 166 -18.31 7.91 -9.11
CA VAL A 166 -17.59 6.65 -8.89
C VAL A 166 -17.40 6.39 -7.39
N MET A 167 -17.10 7.41 -6.61
CA MET A 167 -16.98 7.29 -5.16
C MET A 167 -18.31 6.91 -4.50
N GLN A 168 -19.43 7.45 -4.98
CA GLN A 168 -20.75 7.01 -4.52
C GLN A 168 -20.96 5.52 -4.78
N LYS A 169 -20.64 5.04 -5.99
CA LYS A 169 -20.76 3.63 -6.37
C LYS A 169 -19.87 2.71 -5.53
N ILE A 170 -18.65 3.16 -5.22
CA ILE A 170 -17.75 2.44 -4.29
C ILE A 170 -18.41 2.28 -2.92
N MET A 171 -19.02 3.35 -2.37
CA MET A 171 -19.70 3.27 -1.07
C MET A 171 -20.92 2.34 -1.10
N GLU A 172 -21.74 2.38 -2.18
CA GLU A 172 -22.87 1.46 -2.37
C GLU A 172 -22.42 -0.01 -2.39
N ASP A 173 -21.32 -0.32 -3.08
CA ASP A 173 -20.76 -1.67 -3.13
C ASP A 173 -20.23 -2.13 -1.77
N LEU A 174 -19.56 -1.25 -1.02
CA LEU A 174 -19.06 -1.55 0.32
C LEU A 174 -20.20 -1.73 1.33
N ASP A 175 -21.29 -0.96 1.24
CA ASP A 175 -22.45 -1.11 2.11
C ASP A 175 -23.16 -2.44 1.88
N PHE A 176 -23.28 -2.87 0.62
CA PHE A 176 -23.79 -4.20 0.30
C PHE A 176 -22.86 -5.30 0.88
N ALA A 177 -21.55 -5.17 0.69
CA ALA A 177 -20.57 -6.12 1.22
C ALA A 177 -20.63 -6.21 2.76
N ILE A 178 -20.68 -5.09 3.47
CA ILE A 178 -20.79 -5.04 4.94
C ILE A 178 -22.06 -5.74 5.43
N THR A 179 -23.16 -5.64 4.68
CA THR A 179 -24.45 -6.23 5.05
C THR A 179 -24.47 -7.75 4.86
N ASN A 180 -23.84 -8.26 3.79
CA ASN A 180 -24.01 -9.63 3.33
C ASN A 180 -22.83 -10.57 3.59
N LEU A 181 -21.66 -10.00 3.91
CA LEU A 181 -20.48 -10.82 4.21
C LEU A 181 -20.51 -11.36 5.64
N PRO A 182 -19.90 -12.55 5.88
CA PRO A 182 -19.84 -13.17 7.21
C PRO A 182 -19.04 -12.29 8.19
N ALA A 183 -19.44 -12.32 9.47
CA ALA A 183 -18.77 -11.62 10.56
C ALA A 183 -17.71 -12.49 11.27
N GLU A 184 -17.49 -13.71 10.83
CA GLU A 184 -16.40 -14.56 11.32
C GLU A 184 -15.06 -13.97 10.91
N LYS A 185 -14.07 -14.06 11.82
CA LYS A 185 -12.71 -13.60 11.54
C LYS A 185 -12.00 -14.64 10.68
N ASP A 186 -11.50 -14.21 9.53
CA ASP A 186 -10.66 -15.03 8.68
C ASP A 186 -9.59 -14.12 8.04
N PRO A 187 -8.30 -14.27 8.40
CA PRO A 187 -7.25 -13.39 7.88
C PRO A 187 -6.93 -13.63 6.40
N TYR A 188 -7.55 -14.62 5.76
CA TYR A 188 -7.29 -14.95 4.35
C TYR A 188 -8.53 -14.83 3.46
N ARG A 189 -9.66 -14.40 4.01
CA ARG A 189 -10.91 -14.25 3.28
C ARG A 189 -11.54 -12.88 3.48
N ILE A 190 -12.25 -12.44 2.45
CA ILE A 190 -13.04 -11.21 2.54
C ILE A 190 -14.24 -11.44 3.45
N THR A 191 -14.30 -10.66 4.52
CA THR A 191 -15.34 -10.70 5.54
C THR A 191 -15.99 -9.32 5.69
N LYS A 192 -17.04 -9.22 6.49
CA LYS A 192 -17.63 -7.94 6.90
C LYS A 192 -16.57 -6.97 7.43
N TRP A 193 -15.59 -7.49 8.17
CA TRP A 193 -14.53 -6.69 8.79
C TRP A 193 -13.55 -6.13 7.75
N THR A 194 -13.27 -6.91 6.71
CA THR A 194 -12.46 -6.45 5.58
C THR A 194 -13.17 -5.34 4.80
N ALA A 195 -14.51 -5.46 4.62
CA ALA A 195 -15.30 -4.44 3.94
C ALA A 195 -15.38 -3.14 4.76
N LEU A 196 -15.53 -3.22 6.08
CA LEU A 196 -15.46 -2.05 6.97
C LEU A 196 -14.08 -1.39 6.95
N ALA A 197 -13.01 -2.19 6.94
CA ALA A 197 -11.63 -1.69 6.86
C ALA A 197 -11.40 -0.95 5.53
N LEU A 198 -11.84 -1.52 4.41
CA LEU A 198 -11.75 -0.84 3.11
C LEU A 198 -12.59 0.44 3.09
N LYS A 199 -13.82 0.42 3.64
CA LYS A 199 -14.66 1.62 3.72
C LYS A 199 -13.99 2.74 4.52
N SER A 200 -13.39 2.40 5.67
CA SER A 200 -12.61 3.34 6.48
C SER A 200 -11.44 3.95 5.68
N ARG A 201 -10.64 3.11 5.00
CA ARG A 201 -9.50 3.54 4.17
C ARG A 201 -9.91 4.45 3.02
N VAL A 202 -10.93 4.05 2.26
CA VAL A 202 -11.43 4.79 1.10
C VAL A 202 -12.02 6.14 1.52
N ALA A 203 -12.83 6.14 2.57
CA ALA A 203 -13.48 7.33 3.08
C ALA A 203 -12.48 8.33 3.67
N LEU A 204 -11.44 7.86 4.41
CA LEU A 204 -10.37 8.74 4.88
C LEU A 204 -9.60 9.35 3.72
N PHE A 205 -9.22 8.53 2.73
CA PHE A 205 -8.51 9.01 1.55
C PHE A 205 -9.30 10.11 0.85
N GLU A 206 -10.56 9.85 0.53
CA GLU A 206 -11.40 10.79 -0.20
C GLU A 206 -11.68 12.06 0.60
N GLY A 207 -12.01 11.95 1.88
CA GLY A 207 -12.28 13.10 2.75
C GLY A 207 -11.07 14.01 2.86
N THR A 208 -9.90 13.46 3.13
CA THR A 208 -8.67 14.26 3.23
C THR A 208 -8.20 14.79 1.87
N PHE A 209 -8.28 13.98 0.80
CA PHE A 209 -7.98 14.46 -0.56
C PHE A 209 -8.84 15.68 -0.90
N ARG A 210 -10.15 15.58 -0.72
CA ARG A 210 -11.07 16.70 -0.97
C ARG A 210 -10.72 17.94 -0.16
N LYS A 211 -10.47 17.77 1.15
CA LYS A 211 -10.15 18.88 2.05
C LYS A 211 -8.91 19.64 1.58
N TYR A 212 -7.80 18.93 1.32
CA TYR A 212 -6.53 19.56 0.97
C TYR A 212 -6.44 20.02 -0.48
N HIS A 213 -7.23 19.42 -1.39
CA HIS A 213 -7.31 19.85 -2.79
C HIS A 213 -8.46 20.84 -3.06
N GLY A 214 -9.18 21.29 -2.03
CA GLY A 214 -10.23 22.32 -2.16
C GLY A 214 -11.50 21.83 -2.86
N LEU A 215 -11.77 20.52 -2.81
CA LEU A 215 -13.03 19.96 -3.34
C LEU A 215 -14.14 20.00 -2.29
N GLN A 216 -15.41 19.97 -2.75
CA GLN A 216 -16.57 20.02 -1.87
C GLN A 216 -16.83 18.69 -1.14
N ASP A 217 -17.68 18.71 -0.12
CA ASP A 217 -18.22 17.54 0.58
C ASP A 217 -17.17 16.64 1.28
N TYR A 218 -16.04 17.20 1.69
CA TYR A 218 -15.01 16.43 2.40
C TYR A 218 -15.51 15.91 3.74
N GLU A 219 -16.38 16.66 4.44
CA GLU A 219 -16.96 16.29 5.73
C GLU A 219 -17.75 14.99 5.64
N LYS A 220 -18.56 14.80 4.58
CA LYS A 220 -19.34 13.59 4.32
C LYS A 220 -18.45 12.34 4.35
N TYR A 221 -17.29 12.39 3.69
CA TYR A 221 -16.37 11.25 3.63
C TYR A 221 -15.63 11.03 4.95
N LEU A 222 -15.25 12.10 5.67
CA LEU A 222 -14.69 11.97 7.00
C LEU A 222 -15.70 11.34 7.98
N ASP A 223 -16.97 11.73 7.92
CA ASP A 223 -18.05 11.15 8.74
C ASP A 223 -18.26 9.66 8.39
N LEU A 224 -18.20 9.26 7.12
CA LEU A 224 -18.25 7.86 6.69
C LEU A 224 -17.05 7.05 7.22
N CYS A 225 -15.85 7.64 7.21
CA CYS A 225 -14.66 7.00 7.80
C CYS A 225 -14.83 6.79 9.30
N ILE A 226 -15.29 7.80 10.03
CA ILE A 226 -15.55 7.74 11.48
C ILE A 226 -16.54 6.63 11.78
N ALA A 227 -17.68 6.60 11.09
CA ALA A 227 -18.75 5.62 11.31
C ALA A 227 -18.29 4.17 11.03
N ALA A 228 -17.57 3.95 9.92
CA ALA A 228 -17.02 2.62 9.59
C ALA A 228 -15.99 2.16 10.61
N SER A 229 -15.10 3.06 11.04
CA SER A 229 -14.08 2.77 12.03
C SER A 229 -14.68 2.50 13.41
N GLU A 230 -15.64 3.31 13.87
CA GLU A 230 -16.33 3.12 15.16
C GLU A 230 -17.10 1.80 15.18
N THR A 231 -17.78 1.45 14.09
CA THR A 231 -18.48 0.17 13.97
C THR A 231 -17.46 -0.98 14.08
N PHE A 232 -16.35 -0.91 13.36
CA PHE A 232 -15.29 -1.92 13.45
C PHE A 232 -14.74 -2.03 14.87
N MET A 233 -14.33 -0.93 15.47
CA MET A 233 -13.70 -0.88 16.79
C MET A 233 -14.61 -1.42 17.90
N SER A 234 -15.93 -1.17 17.80
CA SER A 234 -16.90 -1.57 18.85
C SER A 234 -17.44 -2.98 18.69
N THR A 235 -17.43 -3.56 17.48
CA THR A 235 -18.18 -4.82 17.22
C THR A 235 -17.34 -5.96 16.66
N SER A 236 -16.12 -5.69 16.15
CA SER A 236 -15.33 -6.73 15.48
C SER A 236 -14.59 -7.66 16.43
N GLY A 237 -14.27 -7.20 17.63
CA GLY A 237 -13.43 -7.92 18.58
C GLY A 237 -11.96 -8.06 18.15
N TYR A 238 -11.51 -7.34 17.10
CA TYR A 238 -10.08 -7.23 16.76
C TYR A 238 -9.37 -6.31 17.75
N THR A 239 -8.10 -6.64 18.02
CA THR A 239 -7.22 -5.88 18.91
C THR A 239 -5.85 -5.73 18.26
N LEU A 240 -4.91 -5.05 18.91
CA LEU A 240 -3.51 -5.08 18.47
C LEU A 240 -2.83 -6.35 18.99
N TYR A 241 -1.99 -6.96 18.16
CA TYR A 241 -1.10 -8.03 18.59
C TYR A 241 -0.07 -7.47 19.58
N ASN A 242 0.00 -8.03 20.77
CA ASN A 242 0.82 -7.52 21.87
C ASN A 242 1.49 -8.65 22.67
N GLU A 243 1.96 -9.69 22.00
CA GLU A 243 2.65 -10.81 22.64
C GLU A 243 4.17 -10.72 22.43
N GLY A 244 4.91 -11.29 23.37
CA GLY A 244 6.37 -11.36 23.31
C GLY A 244 7.07 -10.06 23.67
N LYS A 245 8.38 -10.02 23.44
CA LYS A 245 9.24 -8.87 23.79
C LYS A 245 9.19 -7.76 22.72
N TYR A 246 8.93 -8.11 21.49
CA TYR A 246 8.97 -7.21 20.34
C TYR A 246 7.70 -7.36 19.49
N PRO A 247 6.52 -7.04 20.02
CA PRO A 247 5.25 -7.36 19.38
C PRO A 247 5.09 -6.70 18.01
N TYR A 248 5.61 -5.49 17.80
CA TYR A 248 5.58 -4.82 16.50
C TYR A 248 6.39 -5.61 15.45
N ARG A 249 7.63 -6.00 15.75
CA ARG A 249 8.45 -6.81 14.84
C ARG A 249 7.83 -8.19 14.61
N ASP A 250 7.38 -8.84 15.70
CA ASP A 250 6.91 -10.23 15.66
C ASP A 250 5.58 -10.35 14.87
N LEU A 251 4.82 -9.26 14.74
CA LEU A 251 3.66 -9.18 13.85
C LEU A 251 4.04 -9.36 12.37
N PHE A 252 5.16 -8.79 11.92
CA PHE A 252 5.62 -8.82 10.52
C PHE A 252 6.60 -9.96 10.23
N ALA A 253 7.23 -10.50 11.26
CA ALA A 253 8.15 -11.62 11.18
C ALA A 253 7.48 -12.96 11.56
N SER A 254 6.17 -13.08 11.35
CA SER A 254 5.39 -14.30 11.56
C SER A 254 5.15 -15.04 10.25
N MET A 255 5.26 -16.37 10.27
CA MET A 255 4.94 -17.19 9.09
C MET A 255 3.45 -17.12 8.74
N ASP A 256 2.60 -17.12 9.76
CA ASP A 256 1.15 -17.04 9.62
C ASP A 256 0.65 -15.69 10.14
N ALA A 257 -0.40 -15.15 9.52
CA ALA A 257 -1.04 -13.91 9.93
C ALA A 257 -1.56 -14.01 11.38
N LYS A 258 -1.36 -12.96 12.19
CA LYS A 258 -1.86 -12.90 13.58
C LYS A 258 -3.33 -12.47 13.58
N PRO A 259 -4.27 -13.42 13.82
CA PRO A 259 -5.71 -13.16 13.63
C PRO A 259 -6.29 -12.16 14.64
N GLU A 260 -5.55 -11.83 15.69
CA GLU A 260 -5.93 -10.80 16.66
C GLU A 260 -5.91 -9.41 16.03
N GLU A 261 -4.94 -9.12 15.16
CA GLU A 261 -4.72 -7.81 14.54
C GLU A 261 -4.93 -7.83 13.03
N ILE A 262 -4.53 -8.89 12.33
CA ILE A 262 -4.57 -8.97 10.86
C ILE A 262 -6.01 -9.28 10.40
N ILE A 263 -6.61 -8.33 9.71
CA ILE A 263 -7.98 -8.42 9.18
C ILE A 263 -7.97 -9.15 7.83
N LEU A 264 -6.96 -8.85 7.01
CA LEU A 264 -6.68 -9.55 5.75
C LEU A 264 -5.17 -9.56 5.54
N GLY A 265 -4.62 -10.74 5.32
CA GLY A 265 -3.24 -10.98 4.90
C GLY A 265 -3.18 -11.66 3.54
N ARG A 266 -2.04 -11.53 2.87
CA ARG A 266 -1.71 -12.40 1.74
C ARG A 266 -0.89 -13.57 2.26
N ASP A 267 -1.41 -14.77 2.07
CA ASP A 267 -0.78 -16.04 2.45
C ASP A 267 0.45 -16.31 1.56
N TYR A 268 1.58 -16.58 2.21
CA TYR A 268 2.81 -17.07 1.62
C TYR A 268 3.23 -18.34 2.32
N ASN A 269 3.40 -19.43 1.56
CA ASN A 269 3.50 -20.75 2.13
C ASN A 269 4.62 -21.58 1.47
N ALA A 270 5.61 -21.97 2.27
CA ALA A 270 6.75 -22.75 1.79
C ALA A 270 6.35 -24.13 1.25
N SER A 271 5.34 -24.78 1.84
CA SER A 271 4.86 -26.10 1.39
C SER A 271 4.18 -26.05 0.03
N LEU A 272 3.61 -24.89 -0.33
CA LEU A 272 2.99 -24.63 -1.63
C LEU A 272 3.94 -23.93 -2.61
N SER A 273 5.20 -23.69 -2.21
CA SER A 273 6.20 -22.96 -2.99
C SER A 273 5.77 -21.53 -3.35
N VAL A 274 4.98 -20.88 -2.49
CA VAL A 274 4.54 -19.50 -2.64
C VAL A 274 5.44 -18.62 -1.77
N PHE A 275 6.36 -17.89 -2.41
CA PHE A 275 7.39 -17.11 -1.75
C PHE A 275 7.39 -15.66 -2.22
N HIS A 276 8.12 -14.81 -1.47
CA HIS A 276 8.45 -13.44 -1.84
C HIS A 276 9.90 -13.09 -1.51
N SER A 277 10.31 -11.85 -1.78
CA SER A 277 11.70 -11.40 -1.63
C SER A 277 11.89 -10.23 -0.65
N VAL A 278 10.95 -9.97 0.26
CA VAL A 278 11.03 -8.79 1.15
C VAL A 278 12.27 -8.85 2.04
N GLN A 279 12.60 -10.01 2.61
CA GLN A 279 13.83 -10.13 3.40
C GLN A 279 15.11 -10.00 2.56
N ASN A 280 15.11 -10.48 1.31
CA ASN A 280 16.23 -10.23 0.39
C ASN A 280 16.34 -8.74 0.05
N TYR A 281 15.22 -8.02 -0.07
CA TYR A 281 15.21 -6.57 -0.23
C TYR A 281 15.86 -5.85 0.95
N GLU A 282 15.60 -6.29 2.18
CA GLU A 282 16.20 -5.72 3.40
C GLU A 282 17.69 -6.12 3.58
N ASN A 283 18.08 -7.34 3.20
CA ASN A 283 19.37 -7.95 3.59
C ASN A 283 20.28 -8.33 2.41
N SER A 284 20.18 -7.61 1.29
CA SER A 284 21.00 -7.88 0.11
C SER A 284 21.49 -6.59 -0.55
N SER A 285 22.65 -6.67 -1.19
CA SER A 285 23.18 -5.57 -2.01
C SER A 285 22.59 -5.52 -3.42
N SER A 286 21.87 -6.56 -3.86
CA SER A 286 21.39 -6.71 -5.23
C SER A 286 19.95 -6.26 -5.44
N MET A 287 19.21 -6.01 -4.36
CA MET A 287 17.77 -5.71 -4.42
C MET A 287 17.44 -4.33 -3.84
N GLY A 288 17.97 -3.28 -4.46
CA GLY A 288 17.57 -1.89 -4.18
C GLY A 288 18.27 -1.21 -2.99
N LYS A 289 18.93 -1.92 -2.09
CA LYS A 289 19.64 -1.35 -0.92
C LYS A 289 18.81 -0.33 -0.12
N PRO A 290 17.60 -0.65 0.29
CA PRO A 290 16.72 0.31 0.93
C PRO A 290 17.26 0.78 2.29
N GLY A 291 16.98 2.04 2.62
CA GLY A 291 17.28 2.58 3.94
C GLY A 291 16.28 3.66 4.31
N LEU A 292 16.07 3.91 5.61
CA LEU A 292 15.24 5.03 6.01
C LEU A 292 15.91 6.36 5.67
N ASN A 293 15.12 7.36 5.31
CA ASN A 293 15.59 8.73 5.26
C ASN A 293 15.76 9.28 6.68
N LYS A 294 16.85 9.98 6.96
CA LYS A 294 17.09 10.66 8.25
C LYS A 294 15.92 11.51 8.68
N LYS A 295 15.18 12.08 7.74
CA LYS A 295 13.97 12.85 8.01
C LYS A 295 12.96 12.08 8.88
N ILE A 296 12.71 10.81 8.53
CA ILE A 296 11.79 9.99 9.32
C ILE A 296 12.43 9.48 10.61
N VAL A 297 13.71 9.12 10.60
CA VAL A 297 14.43 8.74 11.81
C VAL A 297 14.37 9.86 12.86
N ASN A 298 14.55 11.11 12.46
CA ASN A 298 14.39 12.27 13.32
C ASN A 298 12.96 12.44 13.87
N SER A 299 11.95 11.98 13.13
CA SER A 299 10.54 12.07 13.56
C SER A 299 10.16 11.08 14.66
N TYR A 300 10.89 9.98 14.84
CA TYR A 300 10.66 9.10 15.99
C TYR A 300 10.92 9.88 17.29
N LEU A 301 10.02 9.77 18.22
CA LEU A 301 10.15 10.42 19.52
C LEU A 301 11.25 9.77 20.36
N MET A 302 11.63 10.41 21.46
CA MET A 302 12.32 9.77 22.58
C MET A 302 11.35 8.81 23.30
N SER A 303 11.86 7.81 23.98
CA SER A 303 11.04 6.83 24.71
C SER A 303 10.14 7.45 25.81
N ASN A 304 10.49 8.62 26.29
CA ASN A 304 9.67 9.39 27.24
C ASN A 304 8.61 10.29 26.55
N GLY A 305 8.49 10.21 25.23
CA GLY A 305 7.53 10.99 24.44
C GLY A 305 8.01 12.38 24.02
N SER A 306 9.18 12.85 24.45
CA SER A 306 9.73 14.14 23.99
C SER A 306 10.24 14.04 22.55
N ARG A 307 10.34 15.17 21.87
CA ARG A 307 10.85 15.24 20.50
C ARG A 307 12.36 15.04 20.49
N PHE A 308 12.84 14.19 19.61
CA PHE A 308 14.28 14.02 19.38
C PHE A 308 14.92 15.31 18.85
N THR A 309 14.20 16.03 18.02
CA THR A 309 14.63 17.26 17.36
C THR A 309 14.75 18.46 18.30
N ASP A 310 14.27 18.37 19.55
CA ASP A 310 14.48 19.37 20.60
C ASP A 310 15.86 19.21 21.28
N LYS A 311 16.59 18.12 21.03
CA LYS A 311 17.94 17.93 21.57
C LYS A 311 18.94 18.80 20.82
N ALA A 312 19.75 19.52 21.57
CA ALA A 312 20.85 20.30 21.01
C ALA A 312 21.81 19.39 20.23
N GLY A 313 22.17 19.78 18.99
CA GLY A 313 23.11 19.05 18.16
C GLY A 313 22.55 17.76 17.53
N TYR A 314 21.26 17.51 17.56
CA TYR A 314 20.66 16.29 17.00
C TYR A 314 21.04 16.04 15.54
N GLN A 315 21.35 17.09 14.77
CA GLN A 315 21.70 16.98 13.34
C GLN A 315 23.05 16.27 13.11
N THR A 316 23.98 16.35 14.09
CA THR A 316 25.35 15.86 14.00
C THR A 316 25.64 14.72 14.96
N MET A 317 24.63 14.17 15.61
CA MET A 317 24.78 12.98 16.44
C MET A 317 25.23 11.78 15.60
N THR A 318 26.17 11.01 16.14
CA THR A 318 26.57 9.73 15.57
C THR A 318 25.42 8.73 15.58
N PHE A 319 25.54 7.66 14.81
CA PHE A 319 24.50 6.62 14.75
C PHE A 319 24.19 6.02 16.13
N GLN A 320 25.21 5.77 16.95
CA GLN A 320 25.02 5.29 18.32
C GLN A 320 24.24 6.28 19.18
N GLU A 321 24.59 7.57 19.12
CA GLU A 321 23.94 8.62 19.94
C GLU A 321 22.49 8.86 19.52
N GLU A 322 22.22 8.93 18.21
CA GLU A 322 20.88 9.24 17.69
C GLU A 322 19.86 8.11 17.87
N THR A 323 20.34 6.87 18.06
CA THR A 323 19.45 5.71 18.24
C THR A 323 19.13 5.38 19.69
N GLN A 324 19.79 6.06 20.66
CA GLN A 324 19.57 5.80 22.09
C GLN A 324 18.27 6.39 22.63
N ASN A 325 17.58 5.62 23.47
CA ASN A 325 16.37 6.04 24.18
C ASN A 325 15.27 6.58 23.24
N ARG A 326 15.11 5.99 22.07
CA ARG A 326 14.09 6.35 21.09
C ARG A 326 12.83 5.49 21.26
N ASP A 327 11.76 5.88 20.58
CA ASP A 327 10.58 5.05 20.37
C ASP A 327 11.02 3.62 20.03
N PRO A 328 10.60 2.60 20.79
CA PRO A 328 11.07 1.23 20.60
C PRO A 328 10.81 0.64 19.20
N ARG A 329 9.86 1.20 18.44
CA ARG A 329 9.63 0.80 17.05
C ARG A 329 10.79 1.13 16.13
N LEU A 330 11.62 2.13 16.45
CA LEU A 330 12.83 2.41 15.67
C LEU A 330 13.75 1.18 15.63
N ALA A 331 14.02 0.56 16.80
CA ALA A 331 14.84 -0.65 16.91
C ALA A 331 14.17 -1.92 16.37
N GLN A 332 12.88 -1.85 16.02
CA GLN A 332 12.13 -2.91 15.37
C GLN A 332 11.94 -2.67 13.85
N THR A 333 12.38 -1.51 13.37
CA THR A 333 12.34 -1.12 11.95
C THR A 333 13.72 -1.12 11.31
N ILE A 334 14.77 -0.70 12.06
CA ILE A 334 16.16 -0.69 11.59
C ILE A 334 17.08 -1.40 12.57
N ARG A 335 18.24 -1.86 12.09
CA ARG A 335 19.32 -2.36 12.98
C ARG A 335 19.84 -1.20 13.80
N THR A 336 19.66 -1.26 15.12
CA THR A 336 20.24 -0.33 16.10
C THR A 336 21.28 -1.06 16.95
N PRO A 337 22.13 -0.37 17.73
CA PRO A 337 23.03 -1.01 18.68
C PRO A 337 22.32 -2.08 19.53
N GLY A 338 22.92 -3.27 19.60
CA GLY A 338 22.33 -4.41 20.30
C GLY A 338 21.32 -5.25 19.51
N TYR A 339 21.11 -4.95 18.22
CA TYR A 339 20.24 -5.78 17.37
C TYR A 339 20.77 -7.22 17.28
N LYS A 340 19.85 -8.16 17.40
CA LYS A 340 20.10 -9.58 17.17
C LYS A 340 19.10 -10.13 16.18
N ARG A 341 19.62 -10.89 15.23
CA ARG A 341 18.80 -11.61 14.27
C ARG A 341 17.86 -12.59 14.99
N ILE A 342 16.67 -12.82 14.46
CA ILE A 342 15.78 -13.89 14.97
C ILE A 342 16.53 -15.22 14.86
N GLY A 343 16.61 -15.97 15.99
CA GLY A 343 17.36 -17.22 16.10
C GLY A 343 18.88 -17.05 16.27
N GLY A 344 19.39 -15.81 16.25
CA GLY A 344 20.82 -15.50 16.46
C GLY A 344 21.13 -15.09 17.91
N SER A 345 22.39 -15.31 18.33
CA SER A 345 22.88 -14.91 19.66
C SER A 345 23.83 -13.70 19.60
N SER A 346 24.51 -13.48 18.48
CA SER A 346 25.43 -12.35 18.27
C SER A 346 24.71 -11.08 17.87
N THR A 347 25.27 -9.93 18.21
CA THR A 347 24.87 -8.63 17.69
C THR A 347 25.27 -8.50 16.23
N GLU A 348 24.48 -7.72 15.47
CA GLU A 348 24.73 -7.40 14.08
C GLU A 348 24.60 -5.89 13.87
N ALA A 349 25.70 -5.25 13.46
CA ALA A 349 25.71 -3.84 13.09
C ALA A 349 24.91 -3.57 11.78
N PRO A 350 24.52 -2.31 11.52
CA PRO A 350 24.00 -1.92 10.20
C PRO A 350 25.04 -2.23 9.12
N ASN A 351 24.64 -2.95 8.09
CA ASN A 351 25.52 -3.24 6.96
C ASN A 351 25.32 -2.22 5.84
N LEU A 352 26.26 -1.28 5.68
CA LEU A 352 26.17 -0.22 4.67
C LEU A 352 26.29 -0.75 3.23
N ALA A 353 26.64 -2.01 3.03
CA ALA A 353 26.57 -2.62 1.71
C ALA A 353 25.11 -2.92 1.29
N PHE A 354 24.18 -2.99 2.24
CA PHE A 354 22.76 -3.34 2.02
C PHE A 354 21.81 -2.13 2.14
N THR A 355 22.32 -0.94 2.42
CA THR A 355 21.49 0.26 2.56
C THR A 355 22.18 1.48 1.96
N MET A 356 21.39 2.37 1.35
CA MET A 356 21.88 3.63 0.81
C MET A 356 22.18 4.67 1.91
N THR A 357 21.47 4.59 3.04
CA THR A 357 21.46 5.63 4.07
C THR A 357 22.23 5.27 5.34
N GLY A 358 22.60 4.00 5.52
CA GLY A 358 23.11 3.48 6.78
C GLY A 358 22.02 3.04 7.76
N TYR A 359 20.77 3.42 7.58
CA TYR A 359 19.63 2.93 8.37
C TYR A 359 19.11 1.64 7.77
N HIS A 360 19.70 0.52 8.16
CA HIS A 360 19.45 -0.80 7.61
C HIS A 360 18.11 -1.37 8.08
N LEU A 361 17.16 -1.60 7.16
CA LEU A 361 15.81 -2.07 7.44
C LEU A 361 15.77 -3.53 7.91
N ILE A 362 14.82 -3.84 8.81
CA ILE A 362 14.63 -5.19 9.37
C ILE A 362 13.16 -5.55 9.65
N LYS A 363 12.20 -4.75 9.26
CA LYS A 363 10.79 -4.90 9.67
C LYS A 363 10.21 -6.30 9.37
N TYR A 364 10.58 -6.89 8.23
CA TYR A 364 10.11 -8.21 7.78
C TYR A 364 11.18 -9.29 7.90
N THR A 365 12.29 -9.00 8.58
CA THR A 365 13.44 -9.89 8.63
C THR A 365 13.24 -11.06 9.58
N LEU A 366 13.26 -12.27 9.03
CA LEU A 366 13.26 -13.57 9.72
C LEU A 366 14.70 -14.05 10.05
N THR A 367 14.87 -15.37 10.18
CA THR A 367 16.22 -15.99 10.29
C THR A 367 17.02 -15.84 8.99
N PRO A 368 18.36 -16.00 9.00
CA PRO A 368 19.19 -15.89 7.81
C PRO A 368 18.85 -16.86 6.67
N ASN A 369 18.15 -17.95 6.96
CA ASN A 369 17.74 -18.92 5.94
C ASN A 369 16.83 -18.33 4.85
N TYR A 370 16.21 -17.19 5.12
CA TYR A 370 15.28 -16.49 4.22
C TYR A 370 15.89 -15.29 3.51
N ASP A 371 17.23 -15.04 3.64
CA ASP A 371 17.90 -13.90 2.99
C ASP A 371 17.97 -14.01 1.46
N GLY A 372 17.84 -15.20 0.91
CA GLY A 372 17.91 -15.44 -0.53
C GLY A 372 16.73 -14.85 -1.30
N TYR A 373 16.95 -14.56 -2.60
CA TYR A 373 15.88 -14.16 -3.51
C TYR A 373 14.77 -15.22 -3.56
N ASN A 374 13.52 -14.77 -3.43
CA ASN A 374 12.33 -15.64 -3.44
C ASN A 374 12.40 -16.78 -2.40
N LYS A 375 12.75 -16.43 -1.16
CA LYS A 375 12.85 -17.37 -0.04
C LYS A 375 11.96 -17.02 1.14
N SER A 376 11.50 -15.76 1.26
CA SER A 376 10.63 -15.34 2.35
C SER A 376 9.23 -15.94 2.18
N CYS A 377 8.62 -16.35 3.29
CA CYS A 377 7.26 -16.91 3.32
C CYS A 377 6.46 -16.47 4.55
N ASN A 378 6.83 -15.36 5.16
CA ASN A 378 6.00 -14.68 6.15
C ASN A 378 4.83 -13.97 5.46
N ASP A 379 3.66 -14.04 6.07
CA ASP A 379 2.46 -13.43 5.53
C ASP A 379 2.53 -11.90 5.50
N MET A 380 1.90 -11.32 4.48
CA MET A 380 1.93 -9.89 4.26
C MET A 380 0.61 -9.25 4.64
N PRO A 381 0.57 -8.35 5.65
CA PRO A 381 -0.65 -7.63 6.02
C PRO A 381 -1.18 -6.74 4.88
N ILE A 382 -2.48 -6.82 4.61
CA ILE A 382 -3.20 -5.95 3.66
C ILE A 382 -4.12 -4.98 4.40
N PHE A 383 -4.83 -5.48 5.42
CA PHE A 383 -5.61 -4.71 6.38
C PHE A 383 -5.32 -5.17 7.79
N ARG A 384 -5.10 -4.25 8.71
CA ARG A 384 -4.88 -4.54 10.12
C ARG A 384 -5.49 -3.48 11.03
N THR A 385 -5.74 -3.86 12.29
CA THR A 385 -6.46 -3.05 13.28
C THR A 385 -5.82 -1.69 13.53
N ALA A 386 -4.49 -1.61 13.57
CA ALA A 386 -3.79 -0.34 13.80
C ALA A 386 -4.11 0.71 12.74
N GLU A 387 -4.32 0.32 11.47
CA GLU A 387 -4.76 1.25 10.44
C GLU A 387 -6.13 1.86 10.77
N ILE A 388 -7.07 1.05 11.26
CA ILE A 388 -8.41 1.53 11.60
C ILE A 388 -8.38 2.53 12.74
N TYR A 389 -7.54 2.29 13.77
CA TYR A 389 -7.33 3.23 14.86
C TYR A 389 -6.77 4.56 14.38
N LEU A 390 -5.80 4.51 13.46
CA LEU A 390 -5.18 5.69 12.84
C LEU A 390 -6.18 6.44 11.94
N ASN A 391 -6.95 5.72 11.14
CA ASN A 391 -7.97 6.30 10.26
C ASN A 391 -9.05 7.02 11.09
N PHE A 392 -9.51 6.39 12.17
CA PHE A 392 -10.48 6.98 13.10
C PHE A 392 -9.95 8.30 13.70
N ALA A 393 -8.75 8.26 14.29
CA ALA A 393 -8.17 9.42 14.94
C ALA A 393 -7.93 10.57 13.95
N GLU A 394 -7.40 10.25 12.77
CA GLU A 394 -7.16 11.24 11.73
C GLU A 394 -8.46 11.86 11.21
N ALA A 395 -9.47 11.04 10.90
CA ALA A 395 -10.76 11.54 10.42
C ALA A 395 -11.44 12.46 11.44
N LYS A 396 -11.44 12.10 12.72
CA LYS A 396 -11.96 12.93 13.83
C LYS A 396 -11.20 14.26 13.94
N ALA A 397 -9.86 14.23 13.84
CA ALA A 397 -9.02 15.42 13.93
C ALA A 397 -9.26 16.36 12.74
N GLU A 398 -9.30 15.81 11.53
CA GLU A 398 -9.53 16.56 10.29
C GLU A 398 -10.96 17.11 10.20
N ARG A 399 -11.94 16.40 10.80
CA ARG A 399 -13.35 16.84 10.94
C ARG A 399 -13.54 17.92 12.01
N GLY A 400 -12.57 18.06 12.94
CA GLY A 400 -12.64 18.98 14.06
C GLY A 400 -13.48 18.48 15.24
N THR A 401 -13.74 17.18 15.34
CA THR A 401 -14.58 16.55 16.38
C THR A 401 -13.78 15.62 17.30
N LEU A 402 -12.45 15.62 17.21
CA LEU A 402 -11.57 14.79 18.04
C LEU A 402 -11.66 15.21 19.50
N SER A 403 -11.70 14.23 20.38
CA SER A 403 -11.56 14.39 21.84
C SER A 403 -10.37 13.58 22.37
N GLN A 404 -9.93 13.86 23.62
CA GLN A 404 -8.91 13.02 24.27
C GLN A 404 -9.40 11.58 24.43
N GLY A 405 -10.69 11.36 24.69
CA GLY A 405 -11.27 10.02 24.78
C GLY A 405 -11.21 9.26 23.44
N ASP A 406 -11.25 9.95 22.30
CA ASP A 406 -11.05 9.33 20.99
C ASP A 406 -9.58 8.90 20.79
N LEU A 407 -8.62 9.69 21.23
CA LEU A 407 -7.20 9.30 21.24
C LEU A 407 -6.95 8.13 22.17
N ASP A 408 -7.63 8.09 23.33
CA ASP A 408 -7.45 7.04 24.33
C ASP A 408 -7.94 5.66 23.85
N LYS A 409 -8.95 5.62 22.97
CA LYS A 409 -9.45 4.36 22.36
C LYS A 409 -8.78 4.01 21.03
N SER A 410 -7.79 4.77 20.58
CA SER A 410 -7.12 4.59 19.30
C SER A 410 -5.59 4.73 19.39
N ILE A 411 -5.06 5.93 19.29
CA ILE A 411 -3.60 6.22 19.29
C ILE A 411 -2.92 5.71 20.57
N LYS A 412 -3.56 5.84 21.71
CA LYS A 412 -3.04 5.33 22.98
C LYS A 412 -2.72 3.84 22.91
N LEU A 413 -3.61 3.04 22.33
CA LEU A 413 -3.42 1.59 22.21
C LEU A 413 -2.20 1.23 21.37
N ILE A 414 -1.97 1.96 20.28
CA ILE A 414 -0.79 1.80 19.41
C ILE A 414 0.49 2.16 20.18
N ARG A 415 0.47 3.28 20.91
CA ARG A 415 1.62 3.74 21.70
C ARG A 415 1.90 2.82 22.89
N GLU A 416 0.89 2.33 23.59
CA GLU A 416 1.04 1.38 24.69
C GLU A 416 1.70 0.07 24.25
N ARG A 417 1.29 -0.49 23.10
CA ARG A 417 1.96 -1.66 22.51
C ARG A 417 3.44 -1.41 22.26
N ALA A 418 3.79 -0.19 21.87
CA ALA A 418 5.18 0.22 21.62
C ALA A 418 5.94 0.61 22.89
N GLY A 419 5.30 0.65 24.08
CA GLY A 419 5.91 1.15 25.31
C GLY A 419 6.07 2.67 25.35
N MET A 420 5.26 3.41 24.57
CA MET A 420 5.31 4.87 24.46
C MET A 420 4.21 5.54 25.29
N PRO A 421 4.45 6.75 25.85
CA PRO A 421 3.42 7.50 26.54
C PRO A 421 2.30 7.95 25.59
N ASN A 422 1.08 8.09 26.15
CA ASN A 422 -0.09 8.51 25.39
C ASN A 422 0.08 9.91 24.78
N LEU A 423 -0.58 10.14 23.64
CA LEU A 423 -0.70 11.46 23.02
C LEU A 423 -1.72 12.31 23.79
N ARG A 424 -1.27 13.50 24.24
CA ARG A 424 -2.12 14.50 24.90
C ARG A 424 -2.51 15.56 23.88
N MET A 425 -3.82 15.66 23.60
CA MET A 425 -4.35 16.56 22.58
C MET A 425 -4.03 18.04 22.88
N ASP A 426 -4.25 18.45 24.12
CA ASP A 426 -4.04 19.84 24.53
C ASP A 426 -2.56 20.24 24.44
N ASP A 427 -1.67 19.35 24.87
CA ASP A 427 -0.22 19.60 24.83
C ASP A 427 0.27 19.70 23.36
N ALA A 428 -0.21 18.82 22.50
CA ALA A 428 0.14 18.82 21.08
C ALA A 428 -0.34 20.11 20.39
N ASN A 429 -1.58 20.54 20.67
CA ASN A 429 -2.14 21.75 20.08
C ASN A 429 -1.56 23.05 20.67
N ALA A 430 -1.19 23.06 21.94
CA ALA A 430 -0.52 24.19 22.58
C ALA A 430 0.92 24.40 22.04
N ASN A 431 1.61 23.31 21.66
CA ASN A 431 2.98 23.35 21.18
C ASN A 431 3.15 22.45 19.93
N PRO A 432 2.63 22.85 18.76
CA PRO A 432 2.80 22.09 17.51
C PRO A 432 4.29 21.89 17.18
N ASP A 433 4.64 20.70 16.69
CA ASP A 433 6.03 20.37 16.40
C ASP A 433 6.58 21.20 15.20
N PRO A 434 7.58 22.07 15.40
CA PRO A 434 8.15 22.88 14.32
C PRO A 434 8.85 22.04 13.25
N TYR A 435 9.38 20.86 13.60
CA TYR A 435 9.98 19.94 12.64
C TYR A 435 8.93 19.37 11.69
N LEU A 436 7.73 19.05 12.20
CA LEU A 436 6.61 18.57 11.38
C LEU A 436 5.84 19.69 10.67
N LEU A 437 6.02 20.97 11.06
CA LEU A 437 5.46 22.11 10.33
C LEU A 437 6.38 22.63 9.21
N SER A 438 7.62 22.16 9.19
CA SER A 438 8.63 22.65 8.21
C SER A 438 8.31 22.20 6.79
N GLU A 439 8.47 23.08 5.83
CA GLU A 439 8.37 22.80 4.39
C GLU A 439 9.40 21.76 3.89
N THR A 440 10.47 21.54 4.65
CA THR A 440 11.53 20.59 4.28
C THR A 440 11.35 19.22 4.89
N THR A 441 10.72 19.13 6.06
CA THR A 441 10.69 17.88 6.83
C THR A 441 9.29 17.42 7.20
N GLY A 442 8.26 18.27 7.03
CA GLY A 442 6.93 18.01 7.55
C GLY A 442 5.79 18.41 6.63
N TYR A 443 4.71 18.94 7.22
CA TYR A 443 3.41 19.13 6.63
C TYR A 443 2.95 20.60 6.80
N PRO A 444 3.47 21.54 6.00
CA PRO A 444 3.21 22.97 6.17
C PRO A 444 1.74 23.35 5.91
N HIS A 445 0.98 22.51 5.19
CA HIS A 445 -0.41 22.78 4.85
C HIS A 445 -1.40 22.47 5.99
N VAL A 446 -0.94 21.87 7.11
CA VAL A 446 -1.81 21.60 8.26
C VAL A 446 -2.11 22.90 9.01
N GLN A 447 -3.39 23.23 9.12
CA GLN A 447 -3.88 24.48 9.72
C GLN A 447 -5.03 24.24 10.71
N GLY A 448 -5.43 25.30 11.43
CA GLY A 448 -6.56 25.29 12.34
C GLY A 448 -6.21 24.92 13.78
N ALA A 449 -7.23 24.83 14.65
CA ALA A 449 -7.08 24.61 16.08
C ALA A 449 -6.47 23.24 16.42
N ASN A 450 -6.73 22.22 15.61
CA ASN A 450 -6.22 20.87 15.79
C ASN A 450 -4.87 20.61 15.10
N LYS A 451 -4.19 21.66 14.65
CA LYS A 451 -2.94 21.55 13.89
C LYS A 451 -1.91 20.67 14.58
N GLY A 452 -1.69 20.85 15.87
CA GLY A 452 -0.68 20.10 16.61
C GLY A 452 -1.00 18.61 16.71
N VAL A 453 -2.23 18.26 17.04
CA VAL A 453 -2.65 16.85 17.15
C VAL A 453 -2.71 16.16 15.79
N ILE A 454 -3.07 16.87 14.70
CA ILE A 454 -3.01 16.33 13.33
C ILE A 454 -1.57 15.96 12.96
N LEU A 455 -0.60 16.81 13.27
CA LEU A 455 0.82 16.54 13.03
C LEU A 455 1.29 15.28 13.78
N GLU A 456 0.90 15.15 15.05
CA GLU A 456 1.23 13.97 15.86
C GLU A 456 0.57 12.69 15.32
N ILE A 457 -0.68 12.75 14.85
CA ILE A 457 -1.37 11.60 14.22
C ILE A 457 -0.67 11.22 12.91
N ARG A 458 -0.25 12.19 12.09
CA ARG A 458 0.52 11.91 10.86
C ARG A 458 1.90 11.29 11.17
N ARG A 459 2.57 11.73 12.25
CA ARG A 459 3.80 11.08 12.76
C ARG A 459 3.51 9.64 13.14
N GLU A 460 2.51 9.41 13.97
CA GLU A 460 2.14 8.09 14.45
C GLU A 460 1.81 7.15 13.29
N ARG A 461 1.01 7.63 12.33
CA ARG A 461 0.66 6.89 11.11
C ARG A 461 1.89 6.54 10.28
N THR A 462 2.80 7.48 10.06
CA THR A 462 4.01 7.27 9.26
C THR A 462 4.93 6.23 9.90
N ILE A 463 5.09 6.25 11.23
CA ILE A 463 5.91 5.30 11.99
C ILE A 463 5.25 3.93 12.02
N GLU A 464 3.98 3.87 12.34
CA GLU A 464 3.25 2.63 12.55
C GLU A 464 3.09 1.85 11.24
N LEU A 465 2.69 2.52 10.15
CA LEU A 465 2.42 1.91 8.85
C LEU A 465 3.62 1.92 7.89
N MET A 466 4.83 2.06 8.41
CA MET A 466 6.07 2.02 7.64
C MET A 466 6.17 0.75 6.79
N MET A 467 6.52 0.88 5.51
CA MET A 467 6.67 -0.25 4.57
C MET A 467 5.38 -1.08 4.35
N GLU A 468 4.21 -0.45 4.43
CA GLU A 468 2.92 -1.12 4.20
C GLU A 468 2.12 -0.51 3.02
N GLY A 469 2.77 0.27 2.15
CA GLY A 469 2.17 0.81 0.92
C GLY A 469 1.33 2.07 1.10
N PHE A 470 1.45 2.77 2.24
CA PHE A 470 0.61 3.94 2.54
C PHE A 470 1.24 5.28 2.20
N ARG A 471 2.55 5.42 2.39
CA ARG A 471 3.21 6.74 2.45
C ARG A 471 2.99 7.61 1.22
N TYR A 472 3.15 7.06 0.02
CA TYR A 472 2.95 7.82 -1.22
C TYR A 472 1.52 8.37 -1.31
N TRP A 473 0.52 7.54 -1.02
CA TRP A 473 -0.88 7.92 -1.08
C TRP A 473 -1.29 8.88 0.04
N ASP A 474 -0.65 8.80 1.20
CA ASP A 474 -0.81 9.77 2.27
C ASP A 474 -0.32 11.17 1.84
N LEU A 475 0.85 11.25 1.17
CA LEU A 475 1.34 12.51 0.59
C LEU A 475 0.40 13.06 -0.48
N MET A 476 -0.17 12.21 -1.32
CA MET A 476 -1.12 12.62 -2.36
C MET A 476 -2.39 13.21 -1.75
N ARG A 477 -3.00 12.52 -0.78
CA ARG A 477 -4.24 12.99 -0.17
C ARG A 477 -4.07 14.22 0.75
N TRP A 478 -2.88 14.39 1.34
CA TRP A 478 -2.54 15.57 2.15
C TRP A 478 -2.03 16.77 1.33
N LYS A 479 -1.87 16.61 0.02
CA LYS A 479 -1.28 17.60 -0.89
C LYS A 479 0.15 17.99 -0.50
N GLU A 480 0.95 16.99 -0.14
CA GLU A 480 2.35 17.16 0.31
C GLU A 480 3.36 16.56 -0.68
N GLY A 481 3.04 16.58 -1.97
CA GLY A 481 3.90 16.04 -3.03
C GLY A 481 5.29 16.68 -3.09
N LYS A 482 5.42 17.95 -2.71
CA LYS A 482 6.71 18.67 -2.61
C LYS A 482 7.73 18.01 -1.67
N LEU A 483 7.31 17.14 -0.76
CA LEU A 483 8.22 16.37 0.09
C LEU A 483 9.07 15.37 -0.71
N LEU A 484 8.62 14.97 -1.89
CA LEU A 484 9.35 14.07 -2.78
C LEU A 484 10.59 14.73 -3.42
N GLU A 485 10.66 16.07 -3.46
CA GLU A 485 11.80 16.81 -3.99
C GLU A 485 12.94 17.01 -2.97
N LYS A 486 12.68 16.75 -1.68
CA LYS A 486 13.62 17.09 -0.62
C LYS A 486 14.85 16.18 -0.60
N GLU A 487 15.89 16.62 0.12
CA GLU A 487 17.11 15.82 0.26
C GLU A 487 16.86 14.46 0.90
N LEU A 488 17.55 13.46 0.39
CA LEU A 488 17.53 12.10 0.92
C LEU A 488 18.83 11.87 1.70
N LEU A 489 18.71 11.85 3.02
CA LEU A 489 19.86 11.83 3.92
C LEU A 489 19.93 10.53 4.72
N GLY A 490 21.14 10.09 5.00
CA GLY A 490 21.45 8.97 5.88
C GLY A 490 22.13 9.39 7.19
N ILE A 491 22.80 8.45 7.82
CA ILE A 491 23.53 8.65 9.07
C ILE A 491 24.57 9.76 8.93
N TYR A 492 24.92 10.40 10.06
CA TYR A 492 25.98 11.39 10.11
C TYR A 492 27.36 10.71 10.25
N ILE A 493 28.31 11.12 9.41
CA ILE A 493 29.70 10.66 9.42
C ILE A 493 30.62 11.83 9.77
N PRO A 494 31.34 11.77 10.90
CA PRO A 494 32.23 12.86 11.35
C PRO A 494 33.42 13.11 10.40
N GLY A 495 33.78 12.13 9.55
CA GLY A 495 34.87 12.23 8.59
C GLY A 495 35.48 10.86 8.25
N ALA A 496 36.62 10.86 7.58
CA ALA A 496 37.39 9.63 7.34
C ALA A 496 37.81 9.02 8.67
N GLY A 497 37.68 7.69 8.77
CA GLY A 497 38.02 6.96 10.02
C GLY A 497 37.45 5.54 10.02
N ILE A 498 37.73 4.83 11.10
CA ILE A 498 37.21 3.48 11.36
C ILE A 498 36.14 3.61 12.44
N TYR A 499 35.00 2.97 12.22
CA TYR A 499 33.82 3.11 13.06
C TYR A 499 33.27 1.76 13.50
N ASP A 500 32.97 1.67 14.79
CA ASP A 500 32.11 0.69 15.42
C ASP A 500 30.71 1.31 15.48
N LEU A 501 29.78 0.82 14.68
CA LEU A 501 28.45 1.43 14.55
C LEU A 501 27.46 0.96 15.61
N ASP A 502 27.64 -0.25 16.15
CA ASP A 502 26.72 -0.82 17.14
C ASP A 502 27.26 -0.81 18.57
N GLY A 503 28.52 -0.41 18.78
CA GLY A 503 29.14 -0.29 20.10
C GLY A 503 29.54 -1.63 20.72
N ASP A 504 29.76 -2.67 19.92
CA ASP A 504 30.15 -4.00 20.38
C ASP A 504 31.68 -4.17 20.57
N GLY A 505 32.45 -3.12 20.28
CA GLY A 505 33.91 -3.07 20.38
C GLY A 505 34.62 -3.62 19.15
N LYS A 506 33.89 -3.94 18.06
CA LYS A 506 34.45 -4.35 16.79
C LYS A 506 34.23 -3.28 15.73
N ASN A 507 35.18 -3.16 14.83
CA ASN A 507 35.09 -2.20 13.75
C ASN A 507 34.22 -2.74 12.61
N ASP A 508 33.19 -1.97 12.20
CA ASP A 508 32.22 -2.35 11.17
C ASP A 508 32.56 -1.78 9.80
N VAL A 509 33.07 -0.55 9.75
CA VAL A 509 33.31 0.17 8.50
C VAL A 509 34.50 1.11 8.61
N CYS A 510 35.21 1.28 7.51
CA CYS A 510 36.20 2.31 7.31
C CYS A 510 35.76 3.25 6.21
N PHE A 511 35.55 4.53 6.54
CA PHE A 511 35.41 5.61 5.56
C PHE A 511 36.82 6.19 5.28
N TYR A 512 37.19 6.36 4.02
CA TYR A 512 38.50 6.85 3.64
C TYR A 512 38.44 7.79 2.44
N GLU A 513 39.51 8.58 2.26
CA GLU A 513 39.71 9.45 1.10
C GLU A 513 40.99 9.02 0.36
N GLY A 514 40.90 8.91 -0.97
CA GLY A 514 42.08 8.60 -1.81
C GLY A 514 42.60 7.17 -1.66
N THR A 515 43.69 6.98 -0.91
CA THR A 515 44.30 5.66 -0.77
C THR A 515 43.61 4.82 0.30
N LYS A 516 43.14 3.63 -0.07
CA LYS A 516 42.54 2.68 0.86
C LYS A 516 43.50 2.30 1.97
N PRO A 517 43.18 2.55 3.26
CA PRO A 517 44.09 2.21 4.36
C PRO A 517 44.13 0.70 4.62
N SER A 518 45.23 0.27 5.24
CA SER A 518 45.34 -1.09 5.77
C SER A 518 44.67 -1.14 7.13
N ALA A 519 43.47 -1.70 7.18
CA ALA A 519 42.70 -1.86 8.42
C ALA A 519 41.95 -3.19 8.41
N ARG A 520 41.66 -3.73 9.60
CA ARG A 520 40.84 -4.95 9.74
C ARG A 520 39.38 -4.58 9.97
N VAL A 521 38.67 -4.35 8.88
CA VAL A 521 37.23 -4.04 8.89
C VAL A 521 36.53 -4.81 7.77
N PRO A 522 35.25 -5.18 7.94
CA PRO A 522 34.49 -5.90 6.91
C PRO A 522 34.16 -5.05 5.68
N LEU A 523 34.05 -3.71 5.82
CA LEU A 523 33.63 -2.83 4.75
C LEU A 523 34.51 -1.57 4.66
N PHE A 524 34.89 -1.21 3.44
CA PHE A 524 35.59 0.03 3.11
C PHE A 524 34.75 0.85 2.16
N LEU A 525 34.54 2.13 2.45
CA LEU A 525 33.79 3.06 1.63
C LEU A 525 34.60 4.33 1.38
N GLU A 526 34.91 4.61 0.12
CA GLU A 526 35.64 5.80 -0.30
C GLU A 526 34.67 6.99 -0.37
N ILE A 527 34.96 8.03 0.44
CA ILE A 527 34.23 9.30 0.43
C ILE A 527 34.44 9.98 -0.91
N GLY A 528 33.38 10.50 -1.49
CA GLY A 528 33.39 11.13 -2.82
C GLY A 528 33.20 10.16 -3.99
N LYS A 529 33.32 8.82 -3.78
CA LYS A 529 33.09 7.82 -4.82
C LYS A 529 31.96 6.85 -4.47
N GLN A 530 32.15 6.00 -3.45
CA GLN A 530 31.16 5.00 -3.04
C GLN A 530 30.09 5.59 -2.12
N ILE A 531 30.44 6.66 -1.40
CA ILE A 531 29.56 7.39 -0.51
C ILE A 531 29.77 8.90 -0.70
N GLN A 532 28.69 9.65 -0.71
CA GLN A 532 28.73 11.12 -0.75
C GLN A 532 28.31 11.67 0.61
N LEU A 533 29.06 12.64 1.12
CA LEU A 533 28.74 13.35 2.35
C LEU A 533 28.29 14.78 2.05
N LYS A 534 27.38 15.31 2.86
CA LYS A 534 26.74 16.61 2.60
C LYS A 534 27.75 17.77 2.52
N GLU A 535 28.75 17.75 3.40
CA GLU A 535 29.81 18.77 3.50
C GLU A 535 31.11 18.36 2.79
N GLY A 536 31.06 17.35 1.93
CA GLY A 536 32.20 16.82 1.18
C GLY A 536 32.93 15.71 1.93
N ASN A 537 33.70 16.05 2.96
CA ASN A 537 34.50 15.08 3.74
C ASN A 537 33.86 14.65 5.05
N LYS A 538 32.75 15.26 5.46
CA LYS A 538 31.95 14.93 6.64
C LYS A 538 30.48 15.25 6.41
N GLY A 539 29.64 14.96 7.38
CA GLY A 539 28.21 15.27 7.34
C GLY A 539 27.34 14.04 7.11
N ASN A 540 26.06 14.26 6.91
CA ASN A 540 25.15 13.17 6.58
C ASN A 540 25.47 12.54 5.22
N ILE A 541 25.29 11.23 5.12
CA ILE A 541 25.25 10.58 3.80
C ILE A 541 24.17 11.30 2.99
N ILE A 542 24.49 11.74 1.78
CA ILE A 542 23.55 12.33 0.84
C ILE A 542 23.35 11.38 -0.35
N CYS A 543 22.14 10.84 -0.44
CA CYS A 543 21.79 9.90 -1.49
C CYS A 543 21.26 10.63 -2.72
N HIS A 544 21.60 10.11 -3.90
CA HIS A 544 21.11 10.64 -5.19
C HIS A 544 21.39 12.14 -5.40
N LYS A 545 22.51 12.66 -4.89
CA LYS A 545 22.91 14.08 -5.00
C LYS A 545 22.90 14.59 -6.44
N GLN A 546 23.20 13.72 -7.41
CA GLN A 546 23.30 14.06 -8.83
C GLN A 546 21.94 13.99 -9.57
N ILE A 547 20.91 13.48 -8.91
CA ILE A 547 19.58 13.33 -9.51
C ILE A 547 18.73 14.52 -9.10
N GLU A 548 18.32 15.31 -10.08
CA GLU A 548 17.33 16.36 -9.86
C GLU A 548 15.97 15.70 -9.52
N LYS A 549 15.34 16.14 -8.44
CA LYS A 549 14.00 15.72 -8.05
C LYS A 549 13.02 16.82 -8.37
N LYS A 550 11.90 16.48 -8.99
CA LYS A 550 10.89 17.45 -9.46
C LYS A 550 9.49 16.95 -9.18
N TRP A 551 8.66 17.86 -8.68
CA TRP A 551 7.24 17.67 -8.49
C TRP A 551 6.46 18.85 -9.05
N ASN A 552 5.47 18.58 -9.89
CA ASN A 552 4.58 19.60 -10.43
C ASN A 552 3.26 19.58 -9.66
N GLU A 553 2.99 20.63 -8.87
CA GLU A 553 1.81 20.75 -8.01
C GLU A 553 0.48 20.72 -8.78
N ASP A 554 0.45 21.20 -10.02
CA ASP A 554 -0.77 21.27 -10.82
C ASP A 554 -1.05 20.01 -11.63
N ARG A 555 -0.09 19.06 -11.64
CA ARG A 555 -0.16 17.87 -12.50
C ARG A 555 -0.04 16.55 -11.73
N ASP A 556 0.94 16.47 -10.81
CA ASP A 556 1.51 15.19 -10.38
C ASP A 556 0.70 14.43 -9.34
N TYR A 557 -0.40 15.01 -8.85
CA TYR A 557 -1.33 14.34 -7.94
C TYR A 557 -2.22 13.30 -8.65
N LEU A 558 -2.33 13.37 -9.99
CA LEU A 558 -3.02 12.37 -10.80
C LEU A 558 -2.07 11.80 -11.86
N TYR A 559 -2.33 10.56 -12.25
CA TYR A 559 -1.60 9.89 -13.32
C TYR A 559 -2.20 10.22 -14.68
N PRO A 560 -1.39 10.17 -15.75
CA PRO A 560 -1.89 10.38 -17.11
C PRO A 560 -2.72 9.19 -17.58
N VAL A 561 -3.74 9.46 -18.38
CA VAL A 561 -4.47 8.46 -19.14
C VAL A 561 -3.59 7.99 -20.32
N PRO A 562 -3.51 6.68 -20.63
CA PRO A 562 -2.69 6.17 -21.72
C PRO A 562 -3.10 6.72 -23.09
N ILE A 563 -2.12 6.82 -24.01
CA ILE A 563 -2.33 7.30 -25.38
C ILE A 563 -3.33 6.43 -26.14
N SER A 564 -3.22 5.10 -26.00
CA SER A 564 -4.11 4.13 -26.67
C SER A 564 -5.59 4.36 -26.32
N GLU A 565 -5.90 4.62 -25.06
CA GLU A 565 -7.29 4.82 -24.63
C GLU A 565 -7.90 6.09 -25.22
N ARG A 566 -7.11 7.15 -25.29
CA ARG A 566 -7.52 8.40 -25.90
C ARG A 566 -7.70 8.29 -27.42
N THR A 567 -6.80 7.55 -28.07
CA THR A 567 -6.85 7.32 -29.51
C THR A 567 -8.04 6.44 -29.88
N LEU A 568 -8.23 5.31 -29.19
CA LEU A 568 -9.33 4.38 -29.45
C LEU A 568 -10.70 5.00 -29.20
N SER A 569 -10.81 5.88 -28.21
CA SER A 569 -12.05 6.61 -27.93
C SER A 569 -12.26 7.87 -28.79
N ASN A 570 -11.36 8.15 -29.70
CA ASN A 570 -11.35 9.39 -30.50
C ASN A 570 -11.49 10.66 -29.62
N GLY A 571 -10.76 10.68 -28.48
CA GLY A 571 -10.73 11.80 -27.55
C GLY A 571 -11.90 11.91 -26.59
N VAL A 572 -12.90 11.02 -26.65
CA VAL A 572 -14.02 10.97 -25.68
C VAL A 572 -13.50 10.75 -24.25
N ILE A 573 -12.51 9.86 -24.09
CA ILE A 573 -11.76 9.75 -22.83
C ILE A 573 -10.74 10.89 -22.80
N THR A 574 -10.95 11.86 -21.93
CA THR A 574 -10.11 13.06 -21.79
C THR A 574 -8.83 12.79 -21.00
N GLN A 575 -7.80 13.63 -21.18
CA GLN A 575 -6.56 13.58 -20.39
C GLN A 575 -6.72 14.32 -19.06
N ASN A 576 -5.90 13.95 -18.07
CA ASN A 576 -5.81 14.68 -16.81
C ASN A 576 -5.09 16.03 -16.98
N PRO A 577 -5.46 17.04 -16.18
CA PRO A 577 -4.85 18.37 -16.26
C PRO A 577 -3.33 18.32 -16.16
N GLY A 578 -2.66 19.20 -16.92
CA GLY A 578 -1.19 19.31 -16.95
C GLY A 578 -0.47 18.21 -17.74
N TRP A 579 -1.15 17.15 -18.18
CA TRP A 579 -0.60 16.12 -19.05
C TRP A 579 -0.92 16.42 -20.52
N ASN A 580 0.13 16.55 -21.35
CA ASN A 580 -0.02 16.82 -22.78
C ASN A 580 0.55 15.64 -23.58
N ASP A 581 -0.31 14.92 -24.28
CA ASP A 581 0.05 13.79 -25.14
C ASP A 581 0.21 14.18 -26.63
N GLY A 582 0.02 15.45 -26.95
CA GLY A 582 0.11 15.97 -28.32
C GLY A 582 -1.06 15.56 -29.23
N LEU A 583 -2.05 14.82 -28.72
CA LEU A 583 -3.21 14.41 -29.51
C LEU A 583 -4.24 15.54 -29.61
N ASN A 584 -4.69 15.80 -30.84
CA ASN A 584 -5.78 16.73 -31.13
C ASN A 584 -6.93 15.94 -31.77
N PHE A 585 -8.08 15.93 -31.13
CA PHE A 585 -9.30 15.33 -31.63
C PHE A 585 -10.24 16.47 -32.06
N ASN A 586 -10.51 16.58 -33.35
CA ASN A 586 -11.44 17.57 -33.93
C ASN A 586 -12.85 16.97 -34.02
#